data_a96518ca6c78a676af0fd2cba2c038b9
#
_entry.id   a96518ca6c78a676af0fd2cba2c038b9
#
_cell.length_a   1.000
_cell.length_b   1.000
_cell.length_c   1.000
_cell.angle_alpha   90.00
_cell.angle_beta   90.00
_cell.angle_gamma   90.00
#
_symmetry.space_group_name_H-M   'P 1'
#
loop_
_entity.id
_entity.type
_entity.pdbx_description
1 polymer ?
#
loop_
_entity_poly.entity_id
_entity_poly.type
_entity_poly.pdbx_seq_one_letter_code
_entity_poly.pdbx_strand_id
1 'polypeptide(L)'
;MSIWRICLLGFCLASAGCVPGYGACLFMAPVKHTLTGRVHFRSYPAADGIDNVPVLALDHTAYLYSPSQSFSCLAAEELQLVGVSEFPQNVVENSLVSVNGTLFGSTSGHEHTRFLMHVITLLPINAAH
;
A
#
# COMPACT_ATOMS: atom_id res chain seq x y z
N MET A 1 29.74 15.72 15.00
CA MET A 1 29.52 15.46 14.99
C MET A 1 28.92 15.30 14.80
N SER A 2 28.74 15.21 14.39
CA SER A 2 28.11 15.03 14.07
C SER A 2 27.64 14.75 13.60
N ILE A 3 27.64 14.90 13.29
CA ILE A 3 27.23 14.60 12.83
C ILE A 3 27.01 14.04 12.48
N TRP A 4 27.22 14.04 12.36
CA TRP A 4 27.15 13.44 12.01
C TRP A 4 26.61 13.01 11.57
N ARG A 5 26.62 13.05 11.49
CA ARG A 5 26.22 12.69 11.04
C ARG A 5 25.62 12.31 10.52
N ILE A 6 25.74 12.53 10.44
CA ILE A 6 25.24 12.26 9.95
C ILE A 6 24.70 11.83 9.30
N CYS A 7 24.78 11.90 9.00
CA CYS A 7 24.26 11.48 8.44
C CYS A 7 24.27 10.84 7.96
N LEU A 8 24.67 10.85 7.78
CA LEU A 8 24.74 10.37 7.48
C LEU A 8 24.45 9.74 7.06
N LEU A 9 24.51 9.65 6.80
CA LEU A 9 24.16 9.25 6.51
C LEU A 9 23.55 8.83 5.97
N GLY A 10 23.76 8.88 5.61
CA GLY A 10 23.19 8.78 5.22
C GLY A 10 22.65 8.52 4.74
N PHE A 11 22.79 8.68 4.63
CA PHE A 11 22.35 8.83 4.46
C PHE A 11 21.75 9.13 4.22
N CYS A 12 21.92 9.49 4.14
CA CYS A 12 21.52 10.02 3.98
C CYS A 12 21.66 10.27 3.90
N LEU A 13 22.27 10.59 3.51
CA LEU A 13 22.55 10.98 3.53
C LEU A 13 22.49 11.37 3.41
N ALA A 14 22.74 11.71 3.26
CA ALA A 14 22.68 12.12 3.24
C ALA A 14 22.39 12.58 3.24
N SER A 15 22.39 12.88 2.96
CA SER A 15 22.03 13.15 3.02
C SER A 15 21.50 13.47 2.94
N ALA A 16 21.44 13.78 2.55
CA ALA A 16 20.85 13.97 2.36
C ALA A 16 20.39 13.80 2.05
N GLY A 17 21.13 13.97 2.13
CA GLY A 17 20.02 14.20 1.43
C GLY A 17 19.10 13.19 0.99
N CYS A 18 18.59 12.62 1.84
CA CYS A 18 17.51 11.71 1.56
C CYS A 18 16.28 12.51 1.16
N VAL A 19 15.93 12.47 -0.12
CA VAL A 19 14.71 13.12 -0.55
C VAL A 19 13.55 12.17 -0.22
N PRO A 20 12.61 12.60 0.62
CA PRO A 20 11.49 11.74 0.98
C PRO A 20 10.73 11.27 -0.25
N GLY A 21 10.45 10.00 -0.29
CA GLY A 21 9.70 9.38 -1.37
C GLY A 21 10.53 8.79 -2.48
N TYR A 22 11.72 9.29 -2.72
CA TYR A 22 12.51 8.74 -3.83
C TYR A 22 13.17 7.42 -3.48
N GLY A 23 13.74 7.32 -2.29
CA GLY A 23 14.32 6.07 -1.86
C GLY A 23 13.31 5.03 -1.48
N ALA A 24 12.04 5.43 -1.37
CA ALA A 24 10.98 4.57 -0.91
C ALA A 24 10.01 4.14 -2.01
N CYS A 25 10.40 4.29 -3.28
CA CYS A 25 9.54 3.91 -4.39
C CYS A 25 9.44 2.38 -4.47
N LEU A 26 8.24 1.86 -4.26
CA LEU A 26 8.01 0.43 -4.19
C LEU A 26 7.79 -0.13 -5.59
N PHE A 27 8.40 -1.28 -5.85
CA PHE A 27 8.26 -1.94 -7.14
C PHE A 27 6.98 -2.76 -7.18
N MET A 28 6.41 -2.85 -8.38
CA MET A 28 5.24 -3.68 -8.64
C MET A 28 5.61 -5.16 -8.57
N ALA A 29 4.60 -6.02 -8.75
CA ALA A 29 4.81 -7.46 -8.81
C ALA A 29 5.98 -7.80 -9.73
N PRO A 30 6.78 -8.82 -9.42
CA PRO A 30 6.56 -9.82 -8.38
C PRO A 30 7.16 -9.49 -7.02
N VAL A 31 7.63 -8.28 -6.80
CA VAL A 31 8.26 -7.89 -5.53
C VAL A 31 7.18 -7.83 -4.45
N LYS A 32 7.47 -8.43 -3.29
CA LYS A 32 6.54 -8.45 -2.17
C LYS A 32 6.82 -7.30 -1.21
N HIS A 33 5.76 -6.74 -0.67
CA HIS A 33 5.85 -5.65 0.30
C HIS A 33 4.91 -5.91 1.45
N THR A 34 5.25 -5.38 2.61
CA THR A 34 4.37 -5.38 3.77
C THR A 34 3.95 -3.94 4.04
N LEU A 35 2.65 -3.70 4.00
CA LEU A 35 2.08 -2.38 4.20
C LEU A 35 1.06 -2.43 5.32
N THR A 36 0.93 -1.31 6.02
CA THR A 36 0.05 -1.18 7.18
C THR A 36 -1.00 -0.13 6.91
N GLY A 37 -2.21 -0.38 7.36
CA GLY A 37 -3.29 0.58 7.19
C GLY A 37 -4.58 0.04 7.78
N ARG A 38 -5.67 0.74 7.48
CA ARG A 38 -6.99 0.36 7.97
C ARG A 38 -7.82 -0.17 6.83
N VAL A 39 -8.55 -1.24 7.08
CA VAL A 39 -9.43 -1.87 6.09
C VAL A 39 -10.77 -1.17 6.11
N HIS A 40 -11.22 -0.78 4.93
CA HIS A 40 -12.57 -0.26 4.71
C HIS A 40 -13.26 -1.14 3.68
N PHE A 41 -14.47 -1.55 3.99
CA PHE A 41 -15.27 -2.34 3.05
C PHE A 41 -16.20 -1.37 2.32
N ARG A 42 -15.92 -1.13 1.05
CA ARG A 42 -16.60 -0.11 0.26
C ARG A 42 -17.46 -0.74 -0.82
N SER A 43 -18.55 -0.05 -1.14
CA SER A 43 -19.46 -0.47 -2.20
C SER A 43 -19.35 0.50 -3.37
N TYR A 44 -19.20 -0.04 -4.55
CA TYR A 44 -19.09 0.77 -5.77
C TYR A 44 -20.12 0.31 -6.78
N PRO A 45 -20.73 1.24 -7.54
CA PRO A 45 -21.59 0.85 -8.65
C PRO A 45 -20.80 0.09 -9.70
N ALA A 46 -21.41 -0.96 -10.24
CA ALA A 46 -20.81 -1.74 -11.32
C ALA A 46 -21.89 -2.02 -12.36
N ALA A 47 -21.47 -2.46 -13.54
CA ALA A 47 -22.39 -2.70 -14.65
C ALA A 47 -23.44 -3.75 -14.31
N ASP A 48 -23.07 -4.72 -13.47
CA ASP A 48 -23.94 -5.82 -13.09
C ASP A 48 -24.46 -5.71 -11.66
N GLY A 49 -24.40 -4.52 -11.06
CA GLY A 49 -24.90 -4.33 -9.69
C GLY A 49 -23.98 -3.48 -8.85
N ILE A 50 -23.56 -4.01 -7.72
CA ILE A 50 -22.69 -3.31 -6.77
C ILE A 50 -21.51 -4.20 -6.45
N ASP A 51 -20.30 -3.63 -6.57
CA ASP A 51 -19.07 -4.28 -6.11
C ASP A 51 -18.81 -3.90 -4.67
N ASN A 52 -18.66 -4.90 -3.82
CA ASN A 52 -18.26 -4.70 -2.43
C ASN A 52 -16.80 -5.13 -2.33
N VAL A 53 -15.91 -4.19 -2.06
CA VAL A 53 -14.49 -4.46 -2.11
C VAL A 53 -13.80 -3.99 -0.84
N PRO A 54 -12.78 -4.72 -0.37
CA PRO A 54 -11.95 -4.25 0.72
C PRO A 54 -10.89 -3.29 0.18
N VAL A 55 -10.73 -2.17 0.86
CA VAL A 55 -9.73 -1.16 0.50
C VAL A 55 -8.87 -0.92 1.72
N LEU A 56 -7.56 -0.93 1.52
CA LEU A 56 -6.60 -0.61 2.56
C LEU A 56 -6.27 0.87 2.46
N ALA A 57 -6.68 1.62 3.48
CA ALA A 57 -6.28 3.02 3.61
C ALA A 57 -4.95 3.03 4.34
N LEU A 58 -3.88 3.36 3.62
CA LEU A 58 -2.52 3.27 4.14
C LEU A 58 -2.29 4.29 5.25
N ASP A 59 -1.56 3.88 6.29
CA ASP A 59 -1.22 4.79 7.37
C ASP A 59 -0.17 5.83 6.95
N HIS A 60 0.59 5.53 5.89
CA HIS A 60 1.52 6.46 5.27
C HIS A 60 1.37 6.36 3.77
N THR A 61 1.45 7.48 3.08
CA THR A 61 1.43 7.49 1.62
C THR A 61 2.56 6.60 1.09
N ALA A 62 2.22 5.67 0.21
CA ALA A 62 3.21 4.85 -0.47
C ALA A 62 3.47 5.43 -1.85
N TYR A 63 4.71 5.31 -2.30
CA TYR A 63 5.09 5.75 -3.65
C TYR A 63 5.43 4.52 -4.45
N LEU A 64 4.72 4.31 -5.54
CA LEU A 64 4.81 3.10 -6.32
C LEU A 64 5.46 3.39 -7.67
N TYR A 65 6.42 2.55 -8.02
CA TYR A 65 7.09 2.65 -9.30
C TYR A 65 6.16 2.15 -10.40
N SER A 66 5.89 3.00 -11.37
CA SER A 66 4.99 2.66 -12.46
C SER A 66 5.71 2.80 -13.80
N PRO A 67 6.15 1.69 -14.41
CA PRO A 67 6.85 1.79 -15.69
C PRO A 67 5.96 2.34 -16.80
N SER A 68 4.65 2.11 -16.73
CA SER A 68 3.72 2.61 -17.75
C SER A 68 3.51 4.11 -17.66
N GLN A 69 3.99 4.75 -16.60
CA GLN A 69 3.84 6.19 -16.37
C GLN A 69 5.18 6.89 -16.41
N SER A 70 6.01 6.56 -17.40
CA SER A 70 7.33 7.18 -17.59
C SER A 70 8.27 6.88 -16.42
N PHE A 71 8.13 5.71 -15.84
CA PHE A 71 8.99 5.26 -14.74
C PHE A 71 8.97 6.19 -13.54
N SER A 72 7.84 6.82 -13.29
CA SER A 72 7.67 7.73 -12.17
C SER A 72 7.21 6.98 -10.91
N CYS A 73 7.53 7.55 -9.76
CA CYS A 73 6.93 7.14 -8.50
C CYS A 73 5.61 7.87 -8.33
N LEU A 74 4.53 7.13 -8.22
CA LEU A 74 3.20 7.69 -8.05
C LEU A 74 2.71 7.45 -6.64
N ALA A 75 2.11 8.46 -6.04
CA ALA A 75 1.59 8.38 -4.68
C ALA A 75 0.33 7.53 -4.64
N ALA A 76 0.23 6.69 -3.63
CA ALA A 76 -0.96 5.90 -3.36
C ALA A 76 -1.30 6.01 -1.88
N GLU A 77 -2.55 6.32 -1.59
CA GLU A 77 -3.05 6.39 -0.22
C GLU A 77 -4.02 5.26 0.07
N GLU A 78 -4.53 4.63 -0.97
CA GLU A 78 -5.48 3.54 -0.85
C GLU A 78 -5.14 2.46 -1.86
N LEU A 79 -5.32 1.20 -1.43
CA LEU A 79 -5.10 0.04 -2.28
C LEU A 79 -6.30 -0.89 -2.14
N GLN A 80 -6.93 -1.22 -3.26
CA GLN A 80 -7.93 -2.29 -3.23
C GLN A 80 -7.23 -3.61 -3.00
N LEU A 81 -7.72 -4.40 -2.04
CA LEU A 81 -7.14 -5.68 -1.71
C LEU A 81 -7.83 -6.75 -2.55
N VAL A 82 -7.04 -7.58 -3.22
CA VAL A 82 -7.56 -8.68 -4.02
C VAL A 82 -6.93 -9.97 -3.57
N GLY A 83 -7.61 -11.08 -3.84
CA GLY A 83 -7.11 -12.40 -3.46
C GLY A 83 -7.47 -12.82 -2.05
N VAL A 84 -8.27 -12.05 -1.35
CA VAL A 84 -8.73 -12.42 -0.01
C VAL A 84 -10.15 -12.94 -0.14
N SER A 85 -10.33 -14.25 0.01
CA SER A 85 -11.66 -14.85 -0.06
C SER A 85 -12.39 -14.73 1.27
N GLU A 86 -11.64 -14.66 2.37
CA GLU A 86 -12.25 -14.62 3.69
C GLU A 86 -11.30 -13.88 4.63
N PHE A 87 -11.84 -12.89 5.34
CA PHE A 87 -11.07 -12.13 6.31
C PHE A 87 -11.11 -12.80 7.67
N PRO A 88 -10.05 -12.65 8.48
CA PRO A 88 -10.11 -13.10 9.88
C PRO A 88 -11.32 -12.46 10.59
N GLN A 89 -11.90 -13.19 11.52
CA GLN A 89 -13.12 -12.75 12.20
C GLN A 89 -12.98 -11.41 12.92
N ASN A 90 -11.79 -11.11 13.39
CA ASN A 90 -11.54 -9.88 14.10
C ASN A 90 -11.14 -8.72 13.19
N VAL A 91 -11.18 -8.92 11.87
CA VAL A 91 -10.95 -7.84 10.91
C VAL A 91 -12.31 -7.35 10.46
N VAL A 92 -12.64 -6.15 10.89
CA VAL A 92 -13.92 -5.50 10.60
C VAL A 92 -13.63 -4.13 10.01
N GLU A 93 -14.68 -3.38 9.72
CA GLU A 93 -14.53 -2.02 9.20
C GLU A 93 -13.59 -1.21 10.09
N ASN A 94 -12.62 -0.55 9.48
CA ASN A 94 -11.64 0.32 10.14
C ASN A 94 -10.61 -0.41 10.99
N SER A 95 -10.47 -1.73 10.84
CA SER A 95 -9.43 -2.50 11.55
C SER A 95 -8.04 -2.13 11.02
N LEU A 96 -7.11 -2.01 11.94
CA LEU A 96 -5.70 -1.82 11.60
C LEU A 96 -5.08 -3.17 11.27
N VAL A 97 -4.47 -3.28 10.10
CA VAL A 97 -3.92 -4.54 9.62
C VAL A 97 -2.54 -4.33 9.01
N SER A 98 -1.80 -5.43 8.96
CA SER A 98 -0.55 -5.54 8.21
C SER A 98 -0.80 -6.48 7.05
N VAL A 99 -0.50 -6.07 5.83
CA VAL A 99 -0.78 -6.83 4.63
C VAL A 99 0.53 -7.06 3.88
N ASN A 100 0.81 -8.32 3.59
CA ASN A 100 1.94 -8.68 2.74
C ASN A 100 1.42 -9.14 1.40
N GLY A 101 2.01 -8.64 0.34
CA GLY A 101 1.58 -9.01 -0.99
C GLY A 101 2.33 -8.29 -2.08
N THR A 102 1.80 -8.36 -3.29
CA THR A 102 2.39 -7.73 -4.46
C THR A 102 1.49 -6.61 -4.97
N LEU A 103 2.09 -5.61 -5.59
CA LEU A 103 1.39 -4.42 -6.06
C LEU A 103 1.23 -4.47 -7.57
N PHE A 104 0.11 -3.97 -8.07
CA PHE A 104 -0.10 -3.87 -9.52
C PHE A 104 -1.11 -2.75 -9.82
N GLY A 105 -1.16 -2.36 -11.09
CA GLY A 105 -2.06 -1.30 -11.53
C GLY A 105 -3.42 -1.83 -11.90
N SER A 106 -4.40 -0.94 -11.85
CA SER A 106 -5.78 -1.26 -12.20
C SER A 106 -5.90 -1.53 -13.69
N THR A 107 -6.59 -2.62 -14.06
CA THR A 107 -6.76 -3.01 -15.46
C THR A 107 -8.18 -3.42 -15.82
N SER A 108 -9.09 -3.50 -14.86
CA SER A 108 -10.45 -3.97 -15.13
C SER A 108 -11.48 -3.05 -14.51
N GLY A 109 -12.75 -3.24 -14.92
CA GLY A 109 -13.86 -2.43 -14.41
C GLY A 109 -14.25 -2.72 -12.97
N HIS A 110 -13.75 -3.80 -12.40
CA HIS A 110 -14.04 -4.14 -10.99
C HIS A 110 -12.93 -3.65 -10.05
N GLU A 111 -11.97 -2.89 -10.57
CA GLU A 111 -10.90 -2.34 -9.78
C GLU A 111 -11.15 -0.86 -9.62
N HIS A 112 -11.29 -0.42 -8.37
CA HIS A 112 -11.79 0.92 -8.04
C HIS A 112 -10.74 1.85 -7.48
N THR A 113 -9.54 1.34 -7.19
CA THR A 113 -8.40 2.17 -6.83
C THR A 113 -7.37 2.10 -7.96
N ARG A 114 -6.53 3.12 -8.03
CA ARG A 114 -5.52 3.19 -9.09
C ARG A 114 -4.52 2.05 -9.00
N PHE A 115 -4.17 1.67 -7.79
CA PHE A 115 -3.27 0.57 -7.53
C PHE A 115 -3.95 -0.44 -6.62
N LEU A 116 -3.59 -1.69 -6.80
CA LEU A 116 -4.16 -2.81 -6.07
C LEU A 116 -3.06 -3.60 -5.40
N MET A 117 -3.44 -4.37 -4.39
CA MET A 117 -2.52 -5.26 -3.71
C MET A 117 -3.09 -6.66 -3.73
N HIS A 118 -2.35 -7.59 -4.34
CA HIS A 118 -2.69 -9.00 -4.28
C HIS A 118 -2.16 -9.55 -2.97
N VAL A 119 -3.09 -9.91 -2.09
CA VAL A 119 -2.77 -10.25 -0.69
C VAL A 119 -2.24 -11.67 -0.61
N ILE A 120 -1.08 -11.82 0.02
CA ILE A 120 -0.53 -13.14 0.38
C ILE A 120 -0.88 -13.45 1.82
N THR A 121 -0.63 -12.51 2.74
CA THR A 121 -1.05 -12.64 4.13
C THR A 121 -1.64 -11.33 4.62
N LEU A 122 -2.59 -11.42 5.52
CA LEU A 122 -3.21 -10.26 6.16
C LEU A 122 -3.39 -10.58 7.63
N LEU A 123 -2.83 -9.73 8.48
CA LEU A 123 -2.86 -9.95 9.92
C LEU A 123 -3.38 -8.71 10.62
N PRO A 124 -4.33 -8.87 11.54
CA PRO A 124 -4.78 -7.74 12.35
C PRO A 124 -3.67 -7.29 13.28
N ILE A 125 -3.59 -5.98 13.49
CA ILE A 125 -2.66 -5.42 14.44
C ILE A 125 -3.44 -5.04 15.68
N ASN A 126 -3.06 -5.64 16.80
CA ASN A 126 -3.66 -5.29 18.08
C ASN A 126 -3.04 -4.00 18.56
N ALA A 127 -3.81 -2.93 18.38
CA ALA A 127 -3.38 -1.63 18.84
C ALA A 127 -3.85 -1.37 20.27
N ALA A 128 -4.24 -2.38 20.95
CA ALA A 128 -4.80 -2.25 22.27
C ALA A 128 -3.71 -1.85 23.23
N HIS A 129 -3.74 -0.86 23.74
CA HIS A 129 -2.81 -0.48 24.76
C HIS A 129 -1.79 0.51 24.37
#